data_2e5853df5f9512bed34479bbbd7b45c0
#
_entry.id   2e5853df5f9512bed34479bbbd7b45c0
#
_cell.length_a   1.000
_cell.length_b   1.000
_cell.length_c   1.000
_cell.angle_alpha   90.00
_cell.angle_beta   90.00
_cell.angle_gamma   90.00
#
_symmetry.space_group_name_H-M   'P 1'
#
loop_
_entity.id
_entity.type
_entity.pdbx_description
1 polymer ?
#
loop_
_entity_poly.entity_id
_entity_poly.type
_entity_poly.pdbx_seq_one_letter_code
_entity_poly.pdbx_strand_id
1 'polypeptide(L)'
;KKEYEKAIFWYKLAIQVGEKHDNWGFVNPSYSTWLPHLQLCVCYDRLGNHEEADFYNEKARSFNPKNEQILYNQKYFNEILNK
;
A
#
# COMPACT_ATOMS: atom_id res chain seq x y z
N LYS A 1 -11.78 -13.11 -4.97
CA LYS A 1 -12.10 -11.67 -4.97
C LYS A 1 -12.50 -11.16 -3.58
N LYS A 2 -13.32 -11.94 -2.88
CA LYS A 2 -13.72 -11.53 -1.53
C LYS A 2 -12.54 -11.47 -0.57
N GLU A 3 -11.55 -12.32 -0.80
CA GLU A 3 -10.35 -12.32 0.05
C GLU A 3 -9.57 -11.03 -0.09
N TYR A 4 -9.49 -10.48 -1.30
CA TYR A 4 -8.81 -9.21 -1.51
C TYR A 4 -9.58 -8.06 -0.89
N GLU A 5 -10.91 -8.08 -0.96
CA GLU A 5 -11.73 -7.05 -0.35
C GLU A 5 -11.58 -7.05 1.17
N LYS A 6 -11.55 -8.24 1.78
CA LYS A 6 -11.33 -8.36 3.22
C LYS A 6 -9.93 -7.88 3.60
N ALA A 7 -8.94 -8.23 2.81
CA ALA A 7 -7.57 -7.79 3.05
C ALA A 7 -7.47 -6.27 2.99
N ILE A 8 -8.15 -5.66 2.01
CA ILE A 8 -8.17 -4.21 1.88
C ILE A 8 -8.72 -3.57 3.15
N PHE A 9 -9.83 -4.10 3.66
CA PHE A 9 -10.45 -3.59 4.88
C PHE A 9 -9.45 -3.64 6.05
N TRP A 10 -8.78 -4.79 6.24
CA TRP A 10 -7.86 -4.97 7.35
C TRP A 10 -6.62 -4.08 7.21
N TYR A 11 -6.10 -3.93 5.99
CA TYR A 11 -4.93 -3.07 5.79
C TYR A 11 -5.26 -1.61 5.99
N LYS A 12 -6.44 -1.16 5.57
CA LYS A 12 -6.87 0.21 5.82
C LYS A 12 -7.04 0.47 7.31
N LEU A 13 -7.57 -0.50 8.02
CA LEU A 13 -7.71 -0.39 9.47
C LEU A 13 -6.33 -0.31 10.13
N ALA A 14 -5.39 -1.13 9.68
CA ALA A 14 -4.03 -1.12 10.22
C ALA A 14 -3.37 0.26 10.04
N ILE A 15 -3.58 0.89 8.89
CA ILE A 15 -3.05 2.23 8.64
C ILE A 15 -3.65 3.23 9.61
N GLN A 16 -4.96 3.19 9.80
CA GLN A 16 -5.63 4.11 10.70
C GLN A 16 -5.16 3.93 12.15
N VAL A 17 -5.04 2.70 12.59
CA VAL A 17 -4.57 2.40 13.95
C VAL A 17 -3.14 2.88 14.13
N GLY A 18 -2.29 2.64 13.13
CA GLY A 18 -0.90 3.07 13.20
C GLY A 18 -0.76 4.58 13.30
N GLU A 19 -1.58 5.31 12.56
CA GLU A 19 -1.55 6.77 12.59
C GLU A 19 -2.03 7.33 13.93
N LYS A 20 -3.02 6.66 14.55
CA LYS A 20 -3.58 7.14 15.80
C LYS A 20 -2.74 6.77 17.03
N HIS A 21 -1.93 5.74 16.92
CA HIS A 21 -1.21 5.18 18.05
C HIS A 21 0.30 5.25 17.89
N ASP A 22 0.78 6.27 17.21
CA ASP A 22 2.21 6.45 17.00
C ASP A 22 2.98 6.74 18.30
N ASN A 23 2.26 7.13 19.36
CA ASN A 23 2.87 7.45 20.65
C ASN A 23 3.16 6.23 21.51
N TRP A 24 2.75 5.06 21.09
CA TRP A 24 2.87 3.86 21.91
C TRP A 24 4.29 3.29 21.94
N GLY A 25 5.17 3.81 21.12
CA GLY A 25 6.60 3.51 21.20
C GLY A 25 7.04 2.13 20.77
N PHE A 26 6.15 1.17 20.73
CA PHE A 26 6.47 -0.18 20.31
C PHE A 26 5.72 -0.58 19.04
N VAL A 27 5.10 0.36 18.39
CA VAL A 27 4.43 0.09 17.12
C VAL A 27 5.50 -0.12 16.05
N ASN A 28 5.42 -1.24 15.34
CA ASN A 28 6.35 -1.53 14.26
C ASN A 28 6.15 -0.51 13.14
N PRO A 29 7.17 0.29 12.80
CA PRO A 29 7.04 1.31 11.75
C PRO A 29 6.58 0.75 10.41
N SER A 30 6.93 -0.50 10.10
CA SER A 30 6.53 -1.12 8.84
C SER A 30 5.03 -1.25 8.71
N TYR A 31 4.33 -1.47 9.81
CA TYR A 31 2.88 -1.64 9.79
C TYR A 31 2.13 -0.33 9.63
N SER A 32 2.72 0.77 10.05
CA SER A 32 2.06 2.07 9.97
C SER A 32 2.54 2.91 8.79
N THR A 33 3.55 2.44 8.06
CA THR A 33 4.15 3.23 6.98
C THR A 33 3.93 2.59 5.62
N TRP A 34 4.96 1.96 5.07
CA TRP A 34 4.91 1.53 3.65
C TRP A 34 4.27 0.15 3.44
N LEU A 35 4.39 -0.76 4.42
CA LEU A 35 3.98 -2.14 4.18
C LEU A 35 2.48 -2.30 3.92
N PRO A 36 1.58 -1.77 4.78
CA PRO A 36 0.16 -1.89 4.48
C PRO A 36 -0.23 -1.17 3.19
N HIS A 37 0.42 -0.06 2.87
CA HIS A 37 0.15 0.63 1.60
C HIS A 37 0.54 -0.25 0.41
N LEU A 38 1.68 -0.92 0.50
CA LEU A 38 2.12 -1.82 -0.57
C LEU A 38 1.15 -3.00 -0.71
N GLN A 39 0.69 -3.56 0.40
CA GLN A 39 -0.27 -4.65 0.35
C GLN A 39 -1.59 -4.21 -0.25
N LEU A 40 -2.05 -3.00 0.06
CA LEU A 40 -3.24 -2.46 -0.57
C LEU A 40 -3.06 -2.31 -2.07
N CYS A 41 -1.89 -1.87 -2.48
CA CYS A 41 -1.55 -1.77 -3.90
C CYS A 41 -1.75 -3.12 -4.59
N VAL A 42 -1.20 -4.18 -4.00
CA VAL A 42 -1.32 -5.52 -4.58
C VAL A 42 -2.78 -5.96 -4.65
N CYS A 43 -3.53 -5.74 -3.58
CA CYS A 43 -4.93 -6.13 -3.54
C CYS A 43 -5.75 -5.43 -4.62
N TYR A 44 -5.59 -4.12 -4.75
CA TYR A 44 -6.32 -3.38 -5.76
C TYR A 44 -5.92 -3.78 -7.18
N ASP A 45 -4.63 -4.05 -7.38
CA ASP A 45 -4.15 -4.52 -8.68
C ASP A 45 -4.81 -5.85 -9.06
N ARG A 46 -4.89 -6.76 -8.10
CA ARG A 46 -5.52 -8.07 -8.33
C ARG A 46 -7.00 -7.95 -8.64
N LEU A 47 -7.66 -6.92 -8.11
CA LEU A 47 -9.06 -6.66 -8.40
C LEU A 47 -9.26 -5.90 -9.71
N GLY A 48 -8.19 -5.54 -10.39
CA GLY A 48 -8.26 -4.79 -11.63
C GLY A 48 -8.40 -3.29 -11.45
N ASN A 49 -8.28 -2.82 -10.22
CA ASN A 49 -8.42 -1.41 -9.89
C ASN A 49 -7.05 -0.74 -9.87
N HIS A 50 -6.49 -0.56 -11.05
CA HIS A 50 -5.09 -0.13 -11.20
C HIS A 50 -4.84 1.29 -10.72
N GLU A 51 -5.83 2.18 -10.85
CA GLU A 51 -5.66 3.55 -10.39
C GLU A 51 -5.51 3.62 -8.88
N GLU A 52 -6.34 2.89 -8.15
CA GLU A 52 -6.21 2.82 -6.69
C GLU A 52 -4.91 2.14 -6.29
N ALA A 53 -4.54 1.09 -7.03
CA ALA A 53 -3.29 0.40 -6.76
C ALA A 53 -2.10 1.35 -6.90
N ASP A 54 -2.09 2.14 -7.96
CA ASP A 54 -1.03 3.13 -8.18
C ASP A 54 -1.00 4.15 -7.04
N PHE A 55 -2.16 4.61 -6.61
CA PHE A 55 -2.26 5.57 -5.50
C PHE A 55 -1.56 5.04 -4.25
N TYR A 56 -1.87 3.80 -3.87
CA TYR A 56 -1.28 3.22 -2.67
C TYR A 56 0.20 2.89 -2.87
N ASN A 57 0.60 2.54 -4.09
CA ASN A 57 2.00 2.32 -4.37
C ASN A 57 2.81 3.61 -4.19
N GLU A 58 2.25 4.75 -4.61
CA GLU A 58 2.90 6.03 -4.42
C GLU A 58 2.99 6.41 -2.95
N LYS A 59 1.96 6.07 -2.16
CA LYS A 59 2.01 6.27 -0.72
C LYS A 59 3.15 5.45 -0.11
N ALA A 60 3.24 4.18 -0.49
CA ALA A 60 4.32 3.32 -0.01
C ALA A 60 5.69 3.87 -0.41
N ARG A 61 5.79 4.38 -1.63
CA ARG A 61 7.04 4.95 -2.12
C ARG A 61 7.48 6.16 -1.30
N SER A 62 6.53 6.94 -0.83
CA SER A 62 6.86 8.12 -0.02
C SER A 62 7.51 7.73 1.31
N PHE A 63 7.22 6.54 1.82
CA PHE A 63 7.81 6.04 3.06
C PHE A 63 9.08 5.24 2.81
N ASN A 64 9.17 4.54 1.69
CA ASN A 64 10.31 3.68 1.39
C ASN A 64 10.67 3.77 -0.10
N PRO A 65 11.27 4.91 -0.50
CA PRO A 65 11.49 5.18 -1.94
C PRO A 65 12.52 4.27 -2.60
N LYS A 66 13.30 3.53 -1.82
CA LYS A 66 14.32 2.65 -2.38
C LYS A 66 13.90 1.18 -2.44
N ASN A 67 12.67 0.87 -2.06
CA ASN A 67 12.18 -0.50 -2.09
C ASN A 67 12.02 -0.96 -3.54
N GLU A 68 12.67 -2.06 -3.89
CA GLU A 68 12.67 -2.56 -5.26
C GLU A 68 11.27 -2.93 -5.75
N GLN A 69 10.48 -3.55 -4.89
CA GLN A 69 9.11 -3.94 -5.26
C GLN A 69 8.25 -2.72 -5.57
N ILE A 70 8.39 -1.68 -4.77
CA ILE A 70 7.64 -0.44 -4.97
C ILE A 70 8.04 0.22 -6.28
N LEU A 71 9.34 0.27 -6.56
CA LEU A 71 9.83 0.87 -7.80
C LEU A 71 9.41 0.06 -9.02
N TYR A 72 9.42 -1.27 -8.91
CA TYR A 72 8.94 -2.14 -9.97
C TYR A 72 7.46 -1.87 -10.24
N ASN A 73 6.66 -1.77 -9.18
CA ASN A 73 5.24 -1.50 -9.30
C ASN A 73 5.00 -0.13 -9.95
N GLN A 74 5.80 0.85 -9.59
CA GLN A 74 5.67 2.20 -10.16
C GLN A 74 5.85 2.15 -11.68
N LYS A 75 6.87 1.45 -12.14
CA LYS A 75 7.10 1.30 -13.58
C LYS A 75 5.95 0.58 -14.25
N TYR A 76 5.47 -0.49 -13.64
CA TYR A 76 4.34 -1.27 -14.13
C TYR A 76 3.10 -0.38 -14.30
N PHE A 77 2.76 0.40 -13.28
CA PHE A 77 1.58 1.26 -13.35
C PHE A 77 1.75 2.41 -14.33
N ASN A 78 2.96 2.93 -14.46
CA ASN A 78 3.20 3.97 -15.47
C ASN A 78 2.90 3.45 -16.88
N GLU A 79 3.24 2.20 -17.14
CA GLU A 79 2.97 1.59 -18.43
C GLU A 79 1.48 1.34 -18.68
N ILE A 80 0.79 0.75 -17.70
CA ILE A 80 -0.62 0.36 -17.89
C ILE A 80 -1.57 1.55 -17.79
N LEU A 81 -1.21 2.57 -17.01
CA LEU A 81 -2.03 3.76 -16.87
C LEU A 81 -1.62 4.88 -17.83
N ASN A 82 -0.61 4.62 -18.61
CA ASN A 82 -0.16 5.54 -19.65
C ASN A 82 0.23 6.91 -19.07
N LYS A 83 1.00 6.88 -18.01
CA LYS A 83 1.49 8.10 -17.38
C LYS A 83 2.77 8.61 -18.00
#